data_9526711f31497aca7ce99fbab75baacc
#
_entry.id   9526711f31497aca7ce99fbab75baacc
#
_cell.length_a   1.000
_cell.length_b   1.000
_cell.length_c   1.000
_cell.angle_alpha   90.00
_cell.angle_beta   90.00
_cell.angle_gamma   90.00
#
_symmetry.space_group_name_H-M   'P 1'
#
loop_
_entity.id
_entity.type
_entity.pdbx_description
1 polymer ?
#
loop_
_entity_poly.entity_id
_entity_poly.type
_entity_poly.pdbx_seq_one_letter_code
_entity_poly.pdbx_strand_id
1 'polypeptide(L)'
;MTEDHSYWYLASYPKSGNTWCRVFIAELLRLAGDDPGAELNLNQDIDTGAIASSRLWLDDQLGVNSCDLSFSELDPLRGRAGASAWLFAEGERFHKVHDAFQSPDSRGRPVVSTAGCSGVVYILRHPEDVAVSLSHFFSWPLERCVDHLLDPNAALVPGERFGGHQVRQHMG
;
A
#
# COMPACT_ATOMS: atom_id res chain seq x y z
N MET A 1 -1.67 -27.68 -14.53
CA MET A 1 -0.59 -26.69 -14.36
C MET A 1 -1.20 -25.59 -13.52
N THR A 2 -0.84 -25.49 -12.26
CA THR A 2 -1.23 -24.35 -11.42
C THR A 2 -0.47 -23.16 -11.96
N GLU A 3 -1.16 -22.19 -12.56
CA GLU A 3 -0.55 -20.90 -12.87
C GLU A 3 0.04 -20.36 -11.56
N ASP A 4 1.33 -20.04 -11.59
CA ASP A 4 2.05 -19.55 -10.44
C ASP A 4 1.55 -18.11 -10.16
N HIS A 5 0.45 -18.00 -9.42
CA HIS A 5 -0.07 -16.72 -8.95
C HIS A 5 0.87 -16.21 -7.87
N SER A 6 1.64 -15.20 -8.18
CA SER A 6 2.55 -14.57 -7.24
C SER A 6 2.30 -13.07 -7.16
N TYR A 7 2.48 -12.51 -5.98
CA TYR A 7 2.48 -11.06 -5.83
C TYR A 7 3.67 -10.59 -4.99
N TRP A 8 4.03 -9.36 -5.20
CA TRP A 8 5.10 -8.66 -4.49
C TRP A 8 4.54 -7.47 -3.74
N TYR A 9 5.09 -7.15 -2.58
CA TYR A 9 4.83 -5.86 -1.97
C TYR A 9 5.82 -4.81 -2.44
N LEU A 10 5.31 -3.63 -2.78
CA LEU A 10 6.08 -2.39 -2.87
C LEU A 10 5.87 -1.65 -1.55
N ALA A 11 6.73 -1.94 -0.60
CA ALA A 11 6.68 -1.38 0.73
C ALA A 11 7.53 -0.11 0.83
N SER A 12 6.99 0.91 1.45
CA SER A 12 7.73 2.15 1.69
C SER A 12 7.07 2.97 2.79
N TYR A 13 7.85 3.77 3.48
CA TYR A 13 7.27 4.90 4.20
C TYR A 13 6.64 5.88 3.18
N PRO A 14 5.51 6.56 3.51
CA PRO A 14 4.94 7.58 2.62
C PRO A 14 5.98 8.61 2.19
N LYS A 15 5.87 9.09 0.95
CA LYS A 15 6.78 10.09 0.36
C LYS A 15 8.20 9.58 0.05
N SER A 16 8.45 8.26 0.14
CA SER A 16 9.75 7.66 -0.20
C SER A 16 9.92 7.29 -1.68
N GLY A 17 8.95 7.59 -2.55
CA GLY A 17 9.07 7.34 -3.99
C GLY A 17 8.27 6.14 -4.51
N ASN A 18 7.33 5.60 -3.73
CA ASN A 18 6.51 4.44 -4.15
C ASN A 18 5.81 4.65 -5.50
N THR A 19 5.20 5.83 -5.72
CA THR A 19 4.54 6.15 -7.00
C THR A 19 5.52 6.12 -8.16
N TRP A 20 6.72 6.69 -7.98
CA TRP A 20 7.76 6.65 -9.00
C TRP A 20 8.17 5.21 -9.35
N CYS A 21 8.37 4.38 -8.32
CA CYS A 21 8.71 2.97 -8.50
C CYS A 21 7.60 2.20 -9.24
N ARG A 22 6.33 2.46 -8.95
CA ARG A 22 5.19 1.86 -9.67
C ARG A 22 5.16 2.26 -11.14
N VAL A 23 5.39 3.53 -11.46
CA VAL A 23 5.50 4.01 -12.85
C VAL A 23 6.64 3.30 -13.57
N PHE A 24 7.80 3.19 -12.91
CA PHE A 24 8.97 2.51 -13.47
C PHE A 24 8.67 1.02 -13.75
N ILE A 25 8.04 0.31 -12.80
CA ILE A 25 7.66 -1.10 -12.97
C ILE A 25 6.62 -1.26 -14.09
N ALA A 26 5.61 -0.39 -14.13
CA ALA A 26 4.60 -0.42 -15.18
C ALA A 26 5.24 -0.29 -16.58
N GLU A 27 6.17 0.65 -16.71
CA GLU A 27 6.90 0.84 -17.98
C GLU A 27 7.81 -0.35 -18.30
N LEU A 28 8.49 -0.91 -17.29
CA LEU A 28 9.33 -2.09 -17.49
C LEU A 28 8.52 -3.30 -17.95
N LEU A 29 7.37 -3.57 -17.33
CA LEU A 29 6.46 -4.66 -17.70
C LEU A 29 5.89 -4.44 -19.10
N ARG A 30 5.52 -3.21 -19.45
CA ARG A 30 5.06 -2.84 -20.79
C ARG A 30 6.13 -3.13 -21.85
N LEU A 31 7.38 -2.72 -21.60
CA LEU A 31 8.50 -2.94 -22.53
C LEU A 31 8.88 -4.44 -22.66
N ALA A 32 8.65 -5.21 -21.61
CA ALA A 32 8.88 -6.67 -21.61
C ALA A 32 7.71 -7.47 -22.19
N GLY A 33 6.55 -6.83 -22.41
CA GLY A 33 5.35 -7.45 -22.94
C GLY A 33 5.34 -7.58 -24.48
N ASP A 34 4.23 -8.07 -25.00
CA ASP A 34 4.07 -8.37 -26.45
C ASP A 34 3.90 -7.12 -27.33
N ASP A 35 3.56 -5.97 -26.74
CA ASP A 35 3.41 -4.70 -27.47
C ASP A 35 4.25 -3.55 -26.86
N PRO A 36 5.57 -3.55 -27.06
CA PRO A 36 6.44 -2.51 -26.52
C PRO A 36 6.26 -1.13 -27.19
N GLY A 37 5.47 -1.06 -28.25
CA GLY A 37 5.17 0.19 -28.96
C GLY A 37 3.96 0.96 -28.39
N ALA A 38 3.16 0.36 -27.53
CA ALA A 38 2.04 1.04 -26.88
C ALA A 38 2.53 2.20 -25.98
N GLU A 39 1.79 3.30 -25.93
CA GLU A 39 2.10 4.40 -25.01
C GLU A 39 1.64 4.09 -23.61
N LEU A 40 2.48 4.38 -22.60
CA LEU A 40 2.12 4.24 -21.18
C LEU A 40 1.04 5.27 -20.82
N ASN A 41 -0.13 4.80 -20.43
CA ASN A 41 -1.18 5.65 -19.87
C ASN A 41 -1.07 5.67 -18.34
N LEU A 42 -0.51 6.74 -17.80
CA LEU A 42 -0.29 6.89 -16.35
C LEU A 42 -1.57 6.82 -15.49
N ASN A 43 -2.74 7.01 -16.09
CA ASN A 43 -4.00 6.92 -15.37
C ASN A 43 -4.56 5.49 -15.29
N GLN A 44 -4.11 4.59 -16.13
CA GLN A 44 -4.57 3.21 -16.22
C GLN A 44 -3.47 2.20 -15.94
N ASP A 45 -2.29 2.37 -16.53
CA ASP A 45 -1.23 1.36 -16.54
C ASP A 45 -0.35 1.39 -15.28
N ILE A 46 -0.42 2.47 -14.48
CA ILE A 46 0.27 2.56 -13.18
C ILE A 46 -0.36 1.63 -12.12
N ASP A 47 -1.51 1.07 -12.41
CA ASP A 47 -2.19 0.12 -11.50
C ASP A 47 -1.58 -1.29 -11.62
N THR A 48 -0.36 -1.42 -11.12
CA THR A 48 0.40 -2.68 -11.14
C THR A 48 -0.14 -3.71 -10.15
N GLY A 49 -1.11 -3.36 -9.30
CA GLY A 49 -1.70 -4.22 -8.28
C GLY A 49 -2.49 -3.42 -7.24
N ALA A 50 -2.95 -4.10 -6.20
CA ALA A 50 -3.76 -3.50 -5.16
C ALA A 50 -2.99 -2.46 -4.32
N ILE A 51 -3.74 -1.50 -3.77
CA ILE A 51 -3.29 -0.59 -2.72
C ILE A 51 -3.86 -1.11 -1.40
N ALA A 52 -3.03 -1.63 -0.50
CA ALA A 52 -3.43 -2.28 0.73
C ALA A 52 -4.29 -1.42 1.68
N SER A 53 -4.24 -0.08 1.53
CA SER A 53 -5.08 0.86 2.28
C SER A 53 -6.32 1.35 1.51
N SER A 54 -6.57 0.87 0.30
CA SER A 54 -7.76 1.25 -0.48
C SER A 54 -9.02 0.63 0.11
N ARG A 55 -10.01 1.46 0.46
CA ARG A 55 -11.31 0.97 0.92
C ARG A 55 -12.03 0.18 -0.16
N LEU A 56 -12.05 0.70 -1.38
CA LEU A 56 -12.70 0.03 -2.50
C LEU A 56 -12.18 -1.40 -2.69
N TRP A 57 -10.85 -1.55 -2.67
CA TRP A 57 -10.23 -2.87 -2.76
C TRP A 57 -10.61 -3.78 -1.58
N LEU A 58 -10.61 -3.23 -0.36
CA LEU A 58 -11.00 -3.99 0.84
C LEU A 58 -12.47 -4.41 0.79
N ASP A 59 -13.36 -3.52 0.38
CA ASP A 59 -14.79 -3.79 0.25
C ASP A 59 -15.05 -4.92 -0.75
N ASP A 60 -14.36 -4.90 -1.89
CA ASP A 60 -14.42 -5.97 -2.90
C ASP A 60 -13.92 -7.31 -2.34
N GLN A 61 -12.78 -7.31 -1.62
CA GLN A 61 -12.21 -8.54 -1.06
C GLN A 61 -13.02 -9.11 0.11
N LEU A 62 -13.66 -8.26 0.90
CA LEU A 62 -14.38 -8.65 2.11
C LEU A 62 -15.87 -8.86 1.87
N GLY A 63 -16.42 -8.32 0.80
CA GLY A 63 -17.85 -8.32 0.51
C GLY A 63 -18.67 -7.51 1.52
N VAL A 64 -18.05 -6.52 2.18
CA VAL A 64 -18.69 -5.64 3.18
C VAL A 64 -18.27 -4.20 2.95
N ASN A 65 -19.10 -3.26 3.38
CA ASN A 65 -18.76 -1.85 3.37
C ASN A 65 -17.84 -1.50 4.56
N SER A 66 -16.57 -1.29 4.31
CA SER A 66 -15.58 -0.98 5.37
C SER A 66 -15.82 0.36 6.07
N CYS A 67 -16.70 1.23 5.53
CA CYS A 67 -17.10 2.47 6.20
C CYS A 67 -17.96 2.22 7.44
N ASP A 68 -18.63 1.07 7.52
CA ASP A 68 -19.48 0.70 8.65
C ASP A 68 -18.69 0.06 9.81
N LEU A 69 -17.37 -0.12 9.62
CA LEU A 69 -16.48 -0.76 10.59
C LEU A 69 -15.57 0.27 11.28
N SER A 70 -15.36 0.08 12.57
CA SER A 70 -14.30 0.75 13.31
C SER A 70 -12.91 0.26 12.87
N PHE A 71 -11.86 1.03 13.15
CA PHE A 71 -10.48 0.61 12.82
C PHE A 71 -10.08 -0.69 13.51
N SER A 72 -10.54 -0.93 14.74
CA SER A 72 -10.25 -2.17 15.49
C SER A 72 -10.93 -3.41 14.91
N GLU A 73 -12.06 -3.24 14.22
CA GLU A 73 -12.74 -4.31 13.49
C GLU A 73 -12.11 -4.52 12.12
N LEU A 74 -11.69 -3.44 11.48
CA LEU A 74 -11.17 -3.47 10.12
C LEU A 74 -9.72 -4.02 10.05
N ASP A 75 -8.84 -3.65 10.98
CA ASP A 75 -7.42 -4.05 10.94
C ASP A 75 -7.23 -5.58 10.84
N PRO A 76 -7.92 -6.44 11.62
CA PRO A 76 -7.83 -7.90 11.45
C PRO A 76 -8.38 -8.40 10.11
N LEU A 77 -9.33 -7.69 9.51
CA LEU A 77 -9.92 -8.07 8.23
C LEU A 77 -9.00 -7.71 7.06
N ARG A 78 -8.18 -6.65 7.20
CA ARG A 78 -7.17 -6.26 6.20
C ARG A 78 -6.17 -7.40 5.94
N GLY A 79 -5.66 -8.02 7.01
CA GLY A 79 -4.79 -9.18 6.87
C GLY A 79 -5.45 -10.36 6.17
N ARG A 80 -6.76 -10.57 6.39
CA ARG A 80 -7.54 -11.60 5.69
C ARG A 80 -7.72 -11.26 4.20
N ALA A 81 -8.08 -10.02 3.89
CA ALA A 81 -8.20 -9.55 2.52
C ALA A 81 -6.90 -9.76 1.75
N GLY A 82 -5.75 -9.39 2.34
CA GLY A 82 -4.44 -9.64 1.76
C GLY A 82 -4.15 -11.13 1.56
N ALA A 83 -4.54 -11.98 2.49
CA ALA A 83 -4.32 -13.43 2.40
C ALA A 83 -5.17 -14.11 1.31
N SER A 84 -6.31 -13.56 0.92
CA SER A 84 -7.17 -14.12 -0.13
C SER A 84 -6.93 -13.50 -1.51
N ALA A 85 -6.41 -12.29 -1.56
CA ALA A 85 -6.26 -11.54 -2.82
C ALA A 85 -5.39 -12.26 -3.87
N TRP A 86 -4.36 -12.98 -3.43
CA TRP A 86 -3.48 -13.72 -4.33
C TRP A 86 -4.16 -14.90 -5.03
N LEU A 87 -5.23 -15.48 -4.42
CA LEU A 87 -5.97 -16.60 -5.00
C LEU A 87 -6.67 -16.22 -6.32
N PHE A 88 -6.91 -14.92 -6.53
CA PHE A 88 -7.63 -14.40 -7.69
C PHE A 88 -6.75 -13.48 -8.55
N ALA A 89 -5.48 -13.35 -8.22
CA ALA A 89 -4.54 -12.54 -9.02
C ALA A 89 -4.13 -13.29 -10.28
N GLU A 90 -4.23 -12.66 -11.43
CA GLU A 90 -3.66 -13.15 -12.69
C GLU A 90 -2.31 -12.48 -12.92
N GLY A 91 -1.28 -13.28 -13.20
CA GLY A 91 0.09 -12.82 -13.46
C GLY A 91 0.80 -12.23 -12.24
N GLU A 92 1.96 -11.61 -12.48
CA GLU A 92 2.72 -10.91 -11.42
C GLU A 92 2.03 -9.59 -11.05
N ARG A 93 1.88 -9.37 -9.75
CA ARG A 93 1.25 -8.17 -9.20
C ARG A 93 2.14 -7.51 -8.15
N PHE A 94 2.12 -6.18 -8.13
CA PHE A 94 2.88 -5.36 -7.18
C PHE A 94 1.93 -4.55 -6.32
N HIS A 95 1.71 -5.01 -5.09
CA HIS A 95 0.78 -4.38 -4.16
C HIS A 95 1.47 -3.27 -3.36
N LYS A 96 0.95 -2.07 -3.45
CA LYS A 96 1.45 -0.94 -2.67
C LYS A 96 1.07 -1.08 -1.20
N VAL A 97 2.05 -0.93 -0.30
CA VAL A 97 1.84 -0.90 1.14
C VAL A 97 2.70 0.18 1.80
N HIS A 98 2.10 0.89 2.76
CA HIS A 98 2.79 1.86 3.62
C HIS A 98 2.73 1.46 5.09
N ASP A 99 1.93 0.44 5.41
CA ASP A 99 1.83 -0.04 6.79
C ASP A 99 3.14 -0.69 7.23
N ALA A 100 3.54 -0.41 8.47
CA ALA A 100 4.61 -1.15 9.12
C ALA A 100 4.25 -2.63 9.23
N PHE A 101 5.25 -3.49 9.09
CA PHE A 101 5.11 -4.93 9.26
C PHE A 101 5.04 -5.27 10.75
N GLN A 102 3.95 -4.85 11.39
CA GLN A 102 3.67 -5.09 12.80
C GLN A 102 2.30 -5.75 12.95
N SER A 103 2.09 -6.35 14.10
CA SER A 103 0.81 -6.90 14.47
C SER A 103 0.03 -5.89 15.32
N PRO A 104 -0.97 -5.21 14.77
CA PRO A 104 -1.71 -4.20 15.51
C PRO A 104 -2.72 -4.80 16.49
N ASP A 105 -3.05 -6.07 16.37
CA ASP A 105 -4.00 -6.69 17.27
C ASP A 105 -3.33 -7.46 18.43
N SER A 106 -4.05 -7.56 19.55
CA SER A 106 -3.59 -8.30 20.75
C SER A 106 -3.42 -9.82 20.50
N ARG A 107 -3.78 -10.33 19.35
CA ARG A 107 -3.69 -11.73 18.94
C ARG A 107 -2.51 -12.00 18.01
N GLY A 108 -1.65 -11.02 17.79
CA GLY A 108 -0.46 -11.18 16.96
C GLY A 108 -0.73 -11.34 15.46
N ARG A 109 -1.90 -10.88 14.94
CA ARG A 109 -2.23 -10.99 13.52
C ARG A 109 -1.79 -9.74 12.76
N PRO A 110 -0.98 -9.89 11.69
CA PRO A 110 -0.49 -8.76 10.94
C PRO A 110 -1.61 -8.11 10.12
N VAL A 111 -1.57 -6.79 9.97
CA VAL A 111 -2.41 -6.04 9.02
C VAL A 111 -2.01 -6.39 7.58
N VAL A 112 -0.74 -6.68 7.36
CA VAL A 112 -0.18 -7.05 6.06
C VAL A 112 0.05 -8.56 6.03
N SER A 113 -0.70 -9.29 5.20
CA SER A 113 -0.52 -10.73 5.04
C SER A 113 0.68 -11.05 4.15
N THR A 114 1.40 -12.11 4.50
CA THR A 114 2.47 -12.67 3.65
C THR A 114 2.04 -13.94 2.92
N ALA A 115 0.80 -14.39 3.08
CA ALA A 115 0.29 -15.56 2.38
C ALA A 115 0.32 -15.34 0.86
N GLY A 116 1.00 -16.22 0.12
CA GLY A 116 1.16 -16.11 -1.33
C GLY A 116 2.12 -14.98 -1.80
N CYS A 117 2.78 -14.28 -0.88
CA CYS A 117 3.73 -13.23 -1.22
C CYS A 117 5.07 -13.84 -1.65
N SER A 118 5.54 -13.49 -2.86
CA SER A 118 6.83 -13.95 -3.41
C SER A 118 8.00 -13.13 -2.88
N GLY A 119 7.76 -11.88 -2.47
CA GLY A 119 8.80 -11.04 -1.94
C GLY A 119 8.35 -9.60 -1.69
N VAL A 120 9.28 -8.79 -1.21
CA VAL A 120 9.05 -7.38 -0.89
C VAL A 120 10.14 -6.53 -1.52
N VAL A 121 9.75 -5.51 -2.26
CA VAL A 121 10.64 -4.42 -2.66
C VAL A 121 10.45 -3.30 -1.65
N TYR A 122 11.47 -3.06 -0.82
CA TYR A 122 11.42 -2.03 0.21
C TYR A 122 12.12 -0.76 -0.25
N ILE A 123 11.35 0.31 -0.41
CA ILE A 123 11.82 1.59 -0.93
C ILE A 123 12.13 2.52 0.23
N LEU A 124 13.40 2.89 0.34
CA LEU A 124 13.91 3.78 1.38
C LEU A 124 14.26 5.16 0.80
N ARG A 125 14.05 6.18 1.60
CA ARG A 125 14.48 7.55 1.34
C ARG A 125 15.07 8.15 2.61
N HIS A 126 15.98 9.12 2.47
CA HIS A 126 16.55 9.82 3.63
C HIS A 126 15.42 10.45 4.48
N PRO A 127 15.39 10.23 5.81
CA PRO A 127 14.26 10.65 6.63
C PRO A 127 14.03 12.17 6.65
N GLU A 128 15.08 12.97 6.55
CA GLU A 128 14.96 14.43 6.43
C GLU A 128 14.20 14.83 5.15
N ASP A 129 14.51 14.19 4.02
CA ASP A 129 13.80 14.40 2.76
C ASP A 129 12.33 13.96 2.84
N VAL A 130 12.06 12.91 3.61
CA VAL A 130 10.69 12.45 3.87
C VAL A 130 9.95 13.51 4.69
N ALA A 131 10.57 14.05 5.77
CA ALA A 131 9.98 15.09 6.60
C ALA A 131 9.60 16.33 5.78
N VAL A 132 10.52 16.81 4.95
CA VAL A 132 10.26 17.96 4.04
C VAL A 132 9.12 17.64 3.08
N SER A 133 9.11 16.44 2.49
CA SER A 133 8.04 16.03 1.57
C SER A 133 6.68 15.88 2.24
N LEU A 134 6.64 15.42 3.50
CA LEU A 134 5.41 15.36 4.32
C LEU A 134 4.90 16.76 4.65
N SER A 135 5.79 17.68 5.03
CA SER A 135 5.46 19.07 5.33
C SER A 135 4.72 19.74 4.16
N HIS A 136 5.26 19.60 2.95
CA HIS A 136 4.61 20.10 1.74
C HIS A 136 3.27 19.40 1.44
N PHE A 137 3.25 18.09 1.58
CA PHE A 137 2.07 17.29 1.21
C PHE A 137 0.87 17.52 2.14
N PHE A 138 1.11 17.59 3.45
CA PHE A 138 0.06 17.79 4.45
C PHE A 138 -0.13 19.24 4.86
N SER A 139 0.76 20.15 4.44
CA SER A 139 0.83 21.53 4.93
C SER A 139 1.06 21.57 6.46
N TRP A 140 1.89 20.65 6.96
CA TRP A 140 2.28 20.59 8.36
C TRP A 140 3.59 21.35 8.60
N PRO A 141 3.77 21.94 9.81
CA PRO A 141 5.08 22.42 10.23
C PRO A 141 6.11 21.26 10.19
N LEU A 142 7.38 21.60 9.91
CA LEU A 142 8.44 20.61 9.79
C LEU A 142 8.65 19.83 11.10
N GLU A 143 8.59 20.50 12.23
CA GLU A 143 8.70 19.93 13.57
C GLU A 143 7.66 18.81 13.77
N ARG A 144 6.42 19.06 13.38
CA ARG A 144 5.35 18.06 13.44
C ARG A 144 5.65 16.84 12.55
N CYS A 145 6.27 17.05 11.41
CA CYS A 145 6.67 15.93 10.52
C CYS A 145 7.78 15.09 11.16
N VAL A 146 8.74 15.73 11.82
CA VAL A 146 9.82 15.05 12.55
C VAL A 146 9.24 14.25 13.72
N ASP A 147 8.38 14.86 14.54
CA ASP A 147 7.71 14.17 15.65
C ASP A 147 6.92 12.94 15.16
N HIS A 148 6.21 13.08 14.03
CA HIS A 148 5.49 11.97 13.41
C HIS A 148 6.42 10.84 12.94
N LEU A 149 7.60 11.16 12.41
CA LEU A 149 8.59 10.17 11.98
C LEU A 149 9.26 9.45 13.16
N LEU A 150 9.30 10.07 14.33
CA LEU A 150 9.92 9.52 15.55
C LEU A 150 8.92 8.77 16.44
N ASP A 151 7.63 8.89 16.18
CA ASP A 151 6.58 8.22 16.98
C ASP A 151 6.40 6.77 16.51
N PRO A 152 6.74 5.77 17.34
CA PRO A 152 6.54 4.36 17.01
C PRO A 152 5.07 3.94 16.88
N ASN A 153 4.14 4.78 17.32
CA ASN A 153 2.70 4.57 17.19
C ASN A 153 2.07 5.44 16.09
N ALA A 154 2.91 6.10 15.29
CA ALA A 154 2.41 6.96 14.23
C ALA A 154 1.46 6.21 13.30
N ALA A 155 0.40 6.88 12.92
CA ALA A 155 -0.54 6.39 11.93
C ALA A 155 -1.03 7.53 11.04
N LEU A 156 -1.11 7.28 9.75
CA LEU A 156 -1.84 8.14 8.83
C LEU A 156 -3.31 7.74 8.89
N VAL A 157 -4.12 8.62 9.46
CA VAL A 157 -5.58 8.45 9.49
C VAL A 157 -6.17 9.21 8.31
N PRO A 158 -7.04 8.59 7.50
CA PRO A 158 -7.71 9.29 6.43
C PRO A 158 -8.57 10.41 7.03
N GLY A 159 -8.27 11.62 6.63
CA GLY A 159 -9.07 12.80 6.94
C GLY A 159 -9.95 13.18 5.75
N GLU A 160 -10.67 14.29 5.86
CA GLU A 160 -11.52 14.85 4.79
C GLU A 160 -10.77 14.99 3.45
N ARG A 161 -9.45 15.22 3.49
CA ARG A 161 -8.61 15.42 2.31
C ARG A 161 -8.48 14.15 1.44
N PHE A 162 -8.67 12.95 2.01
CA PHE A 162 -8.64 11.69 1.28
C PHE A 162 -10.04 11.12 1.00
N GLY A 163 -11.10 11.88 1.31
CA GLY A 163 -12.47 11.54 0.96
C GLY A 163 -12.94 10.16 1.45
N GLY A 164 -12.33 9.60 2.50
CA GLY A 164 -12.69 8.27 2.98
C GLY A 164 -12.22 7.11 2.10
N HIS A 165 -11.47 7.37 1.02
CA HIS A 165 -11.02 6.31 0.08
C HIS A 165 -9.93 5.39 0.65
N GLN A 166 -9.33 5.74 1.76
CA GLN A 166 -8.29 4.92 2.40
C GLN A 166 -8.64 4.62 3.86
N VAL A 167 -8.10 3.52 4.35
CA VAL A 167 -8.14 3.16 5.78
C VAL A 167 -6.89 3.68 6.49
N ARG A 168 -6.92 3.62 7.83
CA ARG A 168 -5.75 3.96 8.65
C ARG A 168 -4.55 3.12 8.24
N GLN A 169 -3.38 3.75 8.13
CA GLN A 169 -2.11 3.10 7.84
C GLN A 169 -1.19 3.25 9.06
N HIS A 170 -0.66 2.15 9.56
CA HIS A 170 0.26 2.11 10.70
C HIS A 170 1.68 2.39 10.20
N MET A 171 2.36 3.41 10.75
CA MET A 171 3.65 3.90 10.27
C MET A 171 4.83 3.48 11.15
N GLY A 172 4.60 3.21 12.42
CA GLY A 172 5.62 2.91 13.41
C GLY A 172 6.12 1.49 13.47
#